data_4799273c085a97bc4b6db08cba7cd794
#
_entry.id   4799273c085a97bc4b6db08cba7cd794
#
_cell.length_a   1.000
_cell.length_b   1.000
_cell.length_c   1.000
_cell.angle_alpha   90.00
_cell.angle_beta   90.00
_cell.angle_gamma   90.00
#
_symmetry.space_group_name_H-M   'P 1'
#
loop_
_entity.id
_entity.type
_entity.pdbx_description
1 polymer ?
#
loop_
_entity_poly.entity_id
_entity_poly.type
_entity_poly.pdbx_seq_one_letter_code
_entity_poly.pdbx_strand_id
1 'polypeptide(L)'
;MNYYEFVKYYLGTDSCKEKSKYCNIGTTFCVCREEAEGCYWFYETDSFIVEIHDFFIKKDIVYSSALNMDQFMSISSYYIITGNGESFSPYQTLSAGSLHIVDVENMHKDYKFLLHSNFPYLSVGISFKKEMIEEYLYS
;
A
#
# COMPACT_ATOMS: atom_id res chain seq x y z
N MET A 1 -10.77 -9.99 -11.31
CA MET A 1 -9.35 -9.72 -10.98
C MET A 1 -9.17 -9.90 -9.48
N ASN A 2 -8.24 -10.76 -9.06
CA ASN A 2 -7.91 -10.92 -7.66
C ASN A 2 -6.85 -9.90 -7.22
N TYR A 3 -6.54 -9.87 -5.92
CA TYR A 3 -5.60 -8.90 -5.39
C TYR A 3 -4.19 -9.07 -5.97
N TYR A 4 -3.74 -10.31 -6.16
CA TYR A 4 -2.45 -10.60 -6.78
C TYR A 4 -2.36 -10.00 -8.20
N GLU A 5 -3.37 -10.22 -9.02
CA GLU A 5 -3.41 -9.69 -10.39
C GLU A 5 -3.47 -8.17 -10.40
N PHE A 6 -4.23 -7.60 -9.48
CA PHE A 6 -4.35 -6.15 -9.33
C PHE A 6 -2.99 -5.52 -8.99
N VAL A 7 -2.28 -6.07 -8.00
CA VAL A 7 -0.96 -5.58 -7.60
C VAL A 7 0.03 -5.69 -8.74
N LYS A 8 0.04 -6.83 -9.41
CA LYS A 8 0.93 -7.06 -10.57
C LYS A 8 0.69 -6.03 -11.66
N TYR A 9 -0.56 -5.73 -11.95
CA TYR A 9 -0.93 -4.72 -12.95
C TYR A 9 -0.43 -3.33 -12.53
N TYR A 10 -0.67 -2.93 -11.28
CA TYR A 10 -0.31 -1.59 -10.81
C TYR A 10 1.18 -1.38 -10.66
N LEU A 11 1.89 -2.36 -10.14
CA LEU A 11 3.33 -2.24 -9.98
C LEU A 11 4.07 -2.48 -11.32
N GLY A 12 3.40 -3.11 -12.29
CA GLY A 12 3.97 -3.34 -13.61
C GLY A 12 5.26 -4.13 -13.53
N THR A 13 5.31 -5.07 -12.61
CA THR A 13 6.53 -5.80 -12.35
C THR A 13 6.60 -7.06 -13.18
N ASP A 14 7.72 -7.24 -13.83
CA ASP A 14 8.18 -8.57 -14.14
C ASP A 14 8.69 -9.13 -12.82
N SER A 15 8.11 -10.23 -12.38
CA SER A 15 8.44 -10.85 -11.11
C SER A 15 9.95 -10.93 -10.90
N CYS A 16 10.44 -10.21 -9.94
CA CYS A 16 11.79 -10.40 -9.48
C CYS A 16 11.85 -11.77 -8.78
N LYS A 17 12.81 -12.58 -9.18
CA LYS A 17 12.96 -13.95 -8.68
C LYS A 17 13.65 -14.03 -7.32
N GLU A 18 13.77 -12.92 -6.61
CA GLU A 18 14.39 -12.94 -5.30
C GLU A 18 13.45 -13.57 -4.27
N LYS A 19 14.02 -14.42 -3.42
CA LYS A 19 13.29 -14.96 -2.28
C LYS A 19 12.87 -13.81 -1.37
N SER A 20 11.65 -13.89 -0.86
CA SER A 20 11.16 -12.92 0.10
C SER A 20 12.13 -12.79 1.26
N LYS A 21 12.64 -11.59 1.50
CA LYS A 21 13.50 -11.30 2.64
C LYS A 21 12.71 -11.07 3.93
N TYR A 22 11.38 -11.09 3.85
CA TYR A 22 10.53 -10.79 5.01
C TYR A 22 9.94 -12.02 5.65
N CYS A 23 9.42 -12.94 4.84
CA CYS A 23 8.71 -14.11 5.36
C CYS A 23 8.62 -15.20 4.30
N ASN A 24 8.52 -16.45 4.75
CA ASN A 24 8.32 -17.60 3.85
C ASN A 24 6.91 -17.67 3.26
N ILE A 25 5.96 -16.96 3.87
CA ILE A 25 4.59 -16.88 3.38
C ILE A 25 4.37 -15.52 2.70
N GLY A 26 3.28 -15.43 1.95
CA GLY A 26 2.96 -14.22 1.22
C GLY A 26 3.65 -14.15 -0.13
N THR A 27 3.52 -13.00 -0.76
CA THR A 27 4.00 -12.76 -2.13
C THR A 27 4.87 -11.51 -2.13
N THR A 28 6.03 -11.59 -2.77
CA THR A 28 6.92 -10.45 -2.94
C THR A 28 7.01 -10.08 -4.41
N PHE A 29 6.76 -8.79 -4.68
CA PHE A 29 7.04 -8.21 -5.99
C PHE A 29 8.24 -7.28 -5.85
N CYS A 30 9.20 -7.39 -6.77
CA CYS A 30 10.28 -6.43 -6.86
C CYS A 30 9.94 -5.41 -7.93
N VAL A 31 10.27 -4.16 -7.65
CA VAL A 31 10.02 -3.04 -8.54
C VAL A 31 11.36 -2.43 -8.92
N CYS A 32 11.58 -2.29 -10.21
CA CYS A 32 12.77 -1.60 -10.73
C CYS A 32 12.30 -0.69 -11.85
N ARG A 33 11.99 0.55 -11.49
CA ARG A 33 11.48 1.55 -12.41
C ARG A 33 12.30 2.82 -12.33
N GLU A 34 12.06 3.73 -13.26
CA GLU A 34 12.70 5.04 -13.25
C GLU A 34 12.35 5.84 -12.00
N GLU A 35 11.11 5.71 -11.51
CA GLU A 35 10.62 6.48 -10.36
C GLU A 35 10.96 5.87 -9.01
N ALA A 36 11.07 4.54 -8.94
CA ALA A 36 11.29 3.85 -7.67
C ALA A 36 11.88 2.46 -7.87
N GLU A 37 12.58 1.99 -6.85
CA GLU A 37 13.06 0.61 -6.80
C GLU A 37 12.87 0.06 -5.39
N GLY A 38 12.67 -1.25 -5.30
CA GLY A 38 12.49 -1.94 -4.04
C GLY A 38 11.53 -3.10 -4.14
N CYS A 39 10.86 -3.38 -3.04
CA CYS A 39 9.98 -4.54 -2.94
C CYS A 39 8.65 -4.18 -2.29
N TYR A 40 7.61 -4.88 -2.73
CA TYR A 40 6.30 -4.90 -2.11
C TYR A 40 5.98 -6.35 -1.73
N TRP A 41 5.69 -6.56 -0.45
CA TRP A 41 5.28 -7.85 0.07
C TRP A 41 3.87 -7.75 0.62
N PHE A 42 3.04 -8.79 0.39
CA PHE A 42 1.74 -8.89 1.03
C PHE A 42 1.39 -10.33 1.35
N TYR A 43 0.53 -10.47 2.35
CA TYR A 43 -0.10 -11.74 2.71
C TYR A 43 -1.59 -11.49 2.87
N GLU A 44 -2.38 -12.24 2.10
CA GLU A 44 -3.83 -12.07 2.04
C GLU A 44 -4.52 -13.25 2.72
N THR A 45 -5.49 -12.94 3.59
CA THR A 45 -6.41 -13.92 4.16
C THR A 45 -7.84 -13.57 3.76
N ASP A 46 -8.81 -14.35 4.20
CA ASP A 46 -10.22 -14.06 3.94
C ASP A 46 -10.70 -12.79 4.63
N SER A 47 -9.99 -12.32 5.65
CA SER A 47 -10.39 -11.20 6.49
C SER A 47 -9.54 -9.95 6.33
N PHE A 48 -8.29 -10.09 5.96
CA PHE A 48 -7.37 -8.96 5.91
C PHE A 48 -6.22 -9.19 4.93
N ILE A 49 -5.52 -8.10 4.63
CA ILE A 49 -4.27 -8.09 3.86
C ILE A 49 -3.21 -7.41 4.71
N VAL A 50 -2.10 -8.09 4.97
CA VAL A 50 -0.93 -7.49 5.62
C VAL A 50 0.07 -7.13 4.52
N GLU A 51 0.72 -5.98 4.63
CA GLU A 51 1.61 -5.52 3.57
C GLU A 51 2.83 -4.77 4.08
N ILE A 52 3.90 -4.84 3.29
CA ILE A 52 5.13 -4.07 3.50
C ILE A 52 5.48 -3.40 2.18
N HIS A 53 5.62 -2.06 2.21
CA HIS A 53 6.18 -1.28 1.13
C HIS A 53 7.62 -0.92 1.52
N ASP A 54 8.58 -1.31 0.70
CA ASP A 54 10.00 -1.10 0.97
C ASP A 54 10.66 -0.59 -0.32
N PHE A 55 10.63 0.73 -0.51
CA PHE A 55 11.10 1.35 -1.74
C PHE A 55 12.10 2.46 -1.47
N PHE A 56 12.95 2.71 -2.45
CA PHE A 56 13.68 3.95 -2.56
C PHE A 56 13.05 4.77 -3.69
N ILE A 57 12.61 5.98 -3.38
CA ILE A 57 11.92 6.87 -4.31
C ILE A 57 12.99 7.68 -5.05
N LYS A 58 13.09 7.47 -6.36
CA LYS A 58 14.09 8.15 -7.19
C LYS A 58 13.58 9.45 -7.78
N LYS A 59 12.29 9.52 -8.08
CA LYS A 59 11.60 10.71 -8.59
C LYS A 59 10.30 10.89 -7.84
N ASP A 60 9.82 12.12 -7.76
CA ASP A 60 8.52 12.40 -7.14
C ASP A 60 7.43 11.53 -7.76
N ILE A 61 6.64 10.88 -6.91
CA ILE A 61 5.57 10.00 -7.33
C ILE A 61 4.25 10.57 -6.81
N VAL A 62 3.29 10.74 -7.71
CA VAL A 62 1.92 11.11 -7.35
C VAL A 62 1.00 9.96 -7.69
N TYR A 63 0.30 9.45 -6.67
CA TYR A 63 -0.76 8.47 -6.88
C TYR A 63 -2.10 9.14 -6.62
N SER A 64 -2.92 9.22 -7.64
CA SER A 64 -4.23 9.86 -7.57
C SER A 64 -5.33 8.85 -7.33
N SER A 65 -5.05 7.75 -6.75
CA SER A 65 -6.14 6.88 -6.40
C SER A 65 -5.70 5.58 -5.78
N ALA A 66 -6.27 5.37 -4.67
CA ALA A 66 -6.67 4.06 -4.27
C ALA A 66 -7.80 3.56 -5.20
N LEU A 67 -7.75 3.94 -6.49
CA LEU A 67 -8.77 3.61 -7.47
C LEU A 67 -8.97 2.12 -7.51
N ASN A 68 -10.19 1.73 -7.22
CA ASN A 68 -10.63 0.34 -7.21
C ASN A 68 -10.04 -0.51 -6.07
N MET A 69 -9.40 0.10 -5.07
CA MET A 69 -8.99 -0.63 -3.88
C MET A 69 -10.19 -1.08 -3.05
N ASP A 70 -11.31 -0.37 -3.17
CA ASP A 70 -12.57 -0.70 -2.48
C ASP A 70 -13.12 -2.09 -2.85
N GLN A 71 -12.69 -2.66 -3.96
CA GLN A 71 -13.07 -4.03 -4.31
C GLN A 71 -12.33 -5.08 -3.46
N PHE A 72 -11.25 -4.70 -2.80
CA PHE A 72 -10.42 -5.62 -2.02
C PHE A 72 -10.43 -5.35 -0.53
N MET A 73 -10.69 -4.11 -0.12
CA MET A 73 -10.59 -3.72 1.28
C MET A 73 -11.57 -2.61 1.62
N SER A 74 -11.95 -2.54 2.89
CA SER A 74 -12.86 -1.51 3.42
C SER A 74 -12.07 -0.42 4.14
N ILE A 75 -11.19 -0.81 5.04
CA ILE A 75 -10.38 0.10 5.84
C ILE A 75 -8.92 -0.32 5.72
N SER A 76 -8.05 0.63 5.46
CA SER A 76 -6.61 0.42 5.41
C SER A 76 -5.94 1.19 6.53
N SER A 77 -5.03 0.53 7.24
CA SER A 77 -4.24 1.13 8.30
C SER A 77 -2.78 0.87 7.99
N TYR A 78 -1.95 1.92 8.00
CA TYR A 78 -0.52 1.75 7.74
C TYR A 78 0.31 2.68 8.61
N TYR A 79 1.48 2.17 9.00
CA TYR A 79 2.45 2.87 9.81
C TYR A 79 3.70 3.14 8.97
N ILE A 80 4.12 4.40 8.93
CA ILE A 80 5.30 4.80 8.16
C ILE A 80 6.52 4.73 9.06
N ILE A 81 7.45 3.83 8.74
CA ILE A 81 8.71 3.68 9.44
C ILE A 81 9.67 4.75 8.95
N THR A 82 9.75 4.97 7.65
CA THR A 82 10.48 6.07 7.05
C THR A 82 9.77 6.52 5.79
N GLY A 83 9.75 7.82 5.55
CA GLY A 83 9.10 8.37 4.37
C GLY A 83 9.14 9.88 4.35
N ASN A 84 8.92 10.44 3.18
CA ASN A 84 8.83 11.88 2.96
C ASN A 84 7.78 12.14 1.92
N GLY A 85 6.60 12.58 2.36
CA GLY A 85 5.51 12.83 1.46
C GLY A 85 4.30 13.43 2.16
N GLU A 86 3.23 13.56 1.41
CA GLU A 86 1.95 14.07 1.88
C GLU A 86 0.79 13.34 1.22
N SER A 87 -0.32 13.25 1.93
CA SER A 87 -1.60 12.88 1.33
C SER A 87 -2.52 14.09 1.32
N PHE A 88 -3.50 14.07 0.42
CA PHE A 88 -4.42 15.18 0.21
C PHE A 88 -5.85 14.69 0.20
N SER A 89 -6.75 15.54 0.71
CA SER A 89 -8.19 15.30 0.82
C SER A 89 -8.54 14.15 1.77
N PRO A 90 -8.17 14.24 3.05
CA PRO A 90 -7.59 15.39 3.75
C PRO A 90 -6.07 15.44 3.67
N TYR A 91 -5.50 16.61 3.94
CA TYR A 91 -4.06 16.79 3.99
C TYR A 91 -3.47 16.13 5.24
N GLN A 92 -2.44 15.30 5.02
CA GLN A 92 -1.68 14.67 6.10
C GLN A 92 -0.22 14.53 5.67
N THR A 93 0.69 14.62 6.63
CA THR A 93 2.11 14.39 6.38
C THR A 93 2.42 12.90 6.46
N LEU A 94 3.10 12.38 5.45
CA LEU A 94 3.55 10.99 5.39
C LEU A 94 5.01 10.93 5.82
N SER A 95 5.23 10.90 7.12
CA SER A 95 6.58 10.96 7.70
C SER A 95 6.80 9.84 8.70
N ALA A 96 8.08 9.63 9.06
CA ALA A 96 8.48 8.59 10.00
C ALA A 96 7.71 8.68 11.32
N GLY A 97 7.19 7.55 11.78
CA GLY A 97 6.47 7.45 13.04
C GLY A 97 5.00 7.84 12.96
N SER A 98 4.43 8.01 11.77
CA SER A 98 3.03 8.38 11.63
C SER A 98 2.16 7.16 11.29
N LEU A 99 0.99 7.10 11.91
CA LEU A 99 -0.03 6.08 11.66
C LEU A 99 -1.17 6.71 10.88
N HIS A 100 -1.58 6.06 9.80
CA HIS A 100 -2.66 6.54 8.94
C HIS A 100 -3.75 5.49 8.83
N ILE A 101 -4.99 5.93 8.92
CA ILE A 101 -6.17 5.09 8.75
C ILE A 101 -7.00 5.70 7.63
N VAL A 102 -7.33 4.89 6.64
CA VAL A 102 -8.05 5.33 5.45
C VAL A 102 -9.33 4.52 5.31
N ASP A 103 -10.46 5.22 5.23
CA ASP A 103 -11.75 4.61 4.87
C ASP A 103 -11.79 4.50 3.35
N VAL A 104 -11.42 3.32 2.85
CA VAL A 104 -11.26 3.10 1.41
C VAL A 104 -12.60 3.17 0.67
N GLU A 105 -13.68 2.70 1.30
CA GLU A 105 -15.01 2.70 0.68
C GLU A 105 -15.59 4.11 0.53
N ASN A 106 -15.23 5.03 1.42
CA ASN A 106 -15.74 6.39 1.44
C ASN A 106 -14.67 7.44 1.15
N MET A 107 -13.65 7.04 0.42
CA MET A 107 -12.53 7.91 0.08
C MET A 107 -13.00 9.07 -0.79
N HIS A 108 -12.50 10.28 -0.49
CA HIS A 108 -12.79 11.46 -1.30
C HIS A 108 -12.25 11.25 -2.73
N LYS A 109 -13.02 11.68 -3.72
CA LYS A 109 -12.65 11.51 -5.14
C LYS A 109 -11.32 12.18 -5.50
N ASP A 110 -10.92 13.22 -4.76
CA ASP A 110 -9.68 13.95 -4.97
C ASP A 110 -8.54 13.45 -4.08
N TYR A 111 -8.73 12.33 -3.39
CA TYR A 111 -7.68 11.74 -2.56
C TYR A 111 -6.50 11.37 -3.44
N LYS A 112 -5.32 11.81 -3.01
CA LYS A 112 -4.06 11.44 -3.65
C LYS A 112 -2.93 11.52 -2.63
N PHE A 113 -1.80 10.91 -2.95
CA PHE A 113 -0.60 11.09 -2.14
C PHE A 113 0.60 11.31 -3.03
N LEU A 114 1.58 12.03 -2.46
CA LEU A 114 2.84 12.39 -3.10
C LEU A 114 3.98 11.86 -2.25
N LEU A 115 4.91 11.16 -2.89
CA LEU A 115 6.16 10.74 -2.26
C LEU A 115 7.30 11.50 -2.92
N HIS A 116 8.13 12.16 -2.10
CA HIS A 116 9.24 12.98 -2.59
C HIS A 116 10.45 12.12 -2.96
N SER A 117 11.19 12.58 -3.95
CA SER A 117 12.37 11.90 -4.48
C SER A 117 13.54 11.87 -3.51
N ASN A 118 14.50 10.98 -3.79
CA ASN A 118 15.74 10.80 -3.03
C ASN A 118 15.49 10.44 -1.57
N PHE A 119 14.50 9.62 -1.31
CA PHE A 119 14.13 9.25 0.04
C PHE A 119 13.60 7.83 0.10
N PRO A 120 13.99 7.05 1.13
CA PRO A 120 13.42 5.72 1.31
C PRO A 120 11.99 5.81 1.83
N TYR A 121 11.14 4.91 1.36
CA TYR A 121 9.77 4.76 1.84
C TYR A 121 9.60 3.33 2.35
N LEU A 122 9.41 3.21 3.65
CA LEU A 122 9.15 1.92 4.30
C LEU A 122 7.91 2.06 5.16
N SER A 123 6.89 1.28 4.82
CA SER A 123 5.65 1.24 5.60
C SER A 123 5.19 -0.19 5.80
N VAL A 124 4.51 -0.41 6.92
CA VAL A 124 3.85 -1.67 7.22
C VAL A 124 2.39 -1.39 7.45
N GLY A 125 1.53 -2.25 6.93
CA GLY A 125 0.11 -1.99 6.99
C GLY A 125 -0.73 -3.23 7.12
N ILE A 126 -1.97 -3.02 7.52
CA ILE A 126 -3.00 -4.03 7.53
C ILE A 126 -4.29 -3.41 6.97
N SER A 127 -4.88 -4.09 6.01
CA SER A 127 -6.13 -3.67 5.39
C SER A 127 -7.20 -4.70 5.67
N PHE A 128 -8.36 -4.24 6.11
CA PHE A 128 -9.46 -5.12 6.50
C PHE A 128 -10.48 -5.22 5.40
N LYS A 129 -10.92 -6.44 5.12
CA LYS A 129 -11.94 -6.70 4.12
C LYS A 129 -13.32 -6.37 4.67
N LYS A 130 -14.25 -6.08 3.76
CA LYS A 130 -15.61 -5.67 4.10
C LYS A 130 -16.33 -6.72 4.96
N GLU A 131 -16.18 -7.97 4.63
CA GLU A 131 -16.82 -9.08 5.35
C GLU A 131 -16.38 -9.12 6.82
N MET A 132 -15.10 -8.87 7.06
CA MET A 132 -14.56 -8.83 8.42
C MET A 132 -15.15 -7.64 9.20
N ILE A 133 -15.24 -6.48 8.57
CA ILE A 133 -15.84 -5.29 9.19
C ILE A 133 -17.30 -5.54 9.54
N GLU A 134 -18.07 -6.11 8.61
CA GLU A 134 -19.48 -6.42 8.83
C GLU A 134 -19.66 -7.44 9.95
N GLU A 135 -18.84 -8.48 9.97
CA GLU A 135 -18.95 -9.56 10.95
C GLU A 135 -18.59 -9.09 12.37
N TYR A 136 -17.53 -8.32 12.54
CA TYR A 136 -16.99 -8.02 13.87
C TYR A 136 -17.36 -6.65 14.41
N LEU A 137 -17.73 -5.70 13.55
CA LEU A 137 -18.07 -4.34 13.99
C LEU A 137 -19.56 -4.04 13.98
N TYR A 138 -20.33 -4.74 13.15
CA TYR A 138 -21.75 -4.48 12.97
C TYR A 138 -22.63 -5.68 13.29
N SER A 139 -22.07 -6.70 13.88
CA SER A 139 -22.84 -7.88 14.29
C SER A 139 -23.63 -7.63 15.56
#